data_ff2e2c92087dd463313c363c2280e835
#
_entry.id   ff2e2c92087dd463313c363c2280e835
#
_cell.length_a   1.000
_cell.length_b   1.000
_cell.length_c   1.000
_cell.angle_alpha   90.00
_cell.angle_beta   90.00
_cell.angle_gamma   90.00
#
_symmetry.space_group_name_H-M   'P 1'
#
loop_
_entity.id
_entity.type
_entity.pdbx_description
1 polymer ?
#
loop_
_entity_poly.entity_id
_entity_poly.type
_entity_poly.pdbx_seq_one_letter_code
_entity_poly.pdbx_strand_id
1 'polypeptide(L)'
;MQTHLRAGTVIFVSRRVPDATVTDEIEAHGLEMRWASSVAGLLALLNSPRQRTVIVTELALPDGNWRDLVERIRCTECPVPIVLVTPAITAELWWDALECGIDDILPASVNASRLFKLLERQFAP
;
A
#
# COMPACT_ATOMS: atom_id res chain seq x y z
N MET A 1 29.07 -5.82 8.60
CA MET A 1 28.22 -5.49 8.67
C MET A 1 27.27 -5.96 7.98
N GLN A 2 26.43 -6.00 8.08
CA GLN A 2 25.57 -6.54 7.47
C GLN A 2 24.91 -5.78 6.53
N THR A 3 24.69 -6.23 5.53
CA THR A 3 23.94 -5.65 4.58
C THR A 3 22.54 -5.75 4.88
N HIS A 4 21.84 -4.73 4.84
CA HIS A 4 20.49 -4.82 5.07
C HIS A 4 19.79 -5.05 3.79
N LEU A 5 19.48 -6.26 3.54
CA LEU A 5 18.55 -6.58 2.48
C LEU A 5 17.19 -6.21 3.00
N ARG A 6 16.56 -5.28 2.35
CA ARG A 6 15.23 -4.87 2.77
C ARG A 6 14.28 -6.02 2.54
N ALA A 7 13.42 -6.27 3.53
CA ALA A 7 12.47 -7.37 3.46
C ALA A 7 11.41 -7.15 2.39
N GLY A 8 11.19 -5.90 1.99
CA GLY A 8 10.23 -5.59 0.94
C GLY A 8 10.03 -4.10 0.80
N THR A 9 9.08 -3.75 -0.04
CA THR A 9 8.78 -2.36 -0.36
C THR A 9 7.32 -2.07 -0.05
N VAL A 10 7.06 -0.93 0.56
CA VAL A 10 5.71 -0.43 0.79
C VAL A 10 5.53 0.79 -0.11
N ILE A 11 4.54 0.75 -0.99
CA ILE A 11 4.24 1.87 -1.85
C ILE A 11 2.96 2.54 -1.37
N PHE A 12 3.07 3.78 -0.92
CA PHE A 12 1.92 4.57 -0.55
C PHE A 12 1.41 5.29 -1.79
N VAL A 13 0.12 5.18 -2.05
CA VAL A 13 -0.53 5.87 -3.16
C VAL A 13 -1.51 6.84 -2.56
N SER A 14 -1.17 8.12 -2.59
CA SER A 14 -1.96 9.13 -1.92
C SER A 14 -1.68 10.49 -2.55
N ARG A 15 -2.63 11.41 -2.39
CA ARG A 15 -2.47 12.75 -2.96
C ARG A 15 -1.41 13.55 -2.24
N ARG A 16 -1.17 13.25 -0.97
CA ARG A 16 -0.15 13.93 -0.18
C ARG A 16 0.93 12.95 0.22
N VAL A 17 2.15 13.47 0.30
CA VAL A 17 3.26 12.63 0.76
C VAL A 17 2.99 12.18 2.19
N PRO A 18 3.27 10.91 2.53
CA PRO A 18 3.07 10.41 3.88
C PRO A 18 3.92 11.15 4.91
N ASP A 19 3.46 11.15 6.16
CA ASP A 19 4.20 11.76 7.24
C ASP A 19 5.58 11.17 7.37
N ALA A 20 6.54 12.03 7.71
CA ALA A 20 7.91 11.58 7.95
C ALA A 20 7.97 10.52 9.04
N THR A 21 7.09 10.62 10.05
CA THR A 21 7.05 9.63 11.12
C THR A 21 6.76 8.24 10.59
N VAL A 22 5.80 8.15 9.67
CA VAL A 22 5.44 6.85 9.08
C VAL A 22 6.58 6.33 8.22
N THR A 23 7.18 7.21 7.41
CA THR A 23 8.30 6.82 6.56
C THR A 23 9.47 6.32 7.38
N ASP A 24 9.82 7.06 8.43
CA ASP A 24 10.95 6.70 9.27
C ASP A 24 10.74 5.35 9.95
N GLU A 25 9.52 5.09 10.40
CA GLU A 25 9.22 3.83 11.03
C GLU A 25 9.27 2.67 10.07
N ILE A 26 8.76 2.86 8.86
CA ILE A 26 8.82 1.82 7.84
C ILE A 26 10.27 1.48 7.54
N GLU A 27 11.10 2.48 7.39
CA GLU A 27 12.50 2.25 7.08
C GLU A 27 13.25 1.66 8.26
N ALA A 28 12.86 2.02 9.48
CA ALA A 28 13.47 1.45 10.68
C ALA A 28 13.19 -0.06 10.79
N HIS A 29 12.12 -0.54 10.18
CA HIS A 29 11.81 -1.97 10.18
C HIS A 29 12.44 -2.72 9.00
N GLY A 30 13.32 -2.07 8.27
CA GLY A 30 14.02 -2.71 7.16
C GLY A 30 13.22 -2.76 5.87
N LEU A 31 12.15 -1.99 5.77
CA LEU A 31 11.35 -1.92 4.55
C LEU A 31 11.67 -0.64 3.78
N GLU A 32 11.59 -0.72 2.48
CA GLU A 32 11.74 0.46 1.65
C GLU A 32 10.37 1.12 1.49
N MET A 33 10.31 2.43 1.66
CA MET A 33 9.07 3.16 1.47
C MET A 33 9.16 3.97 0.19
N ARG A 34 8.12 3.85 -0.64
CA ARG A 34 8.00 4.65 -1.84
C ARG A 34 6.64 5.31 -1.88
N TRP A 35 6.53 6.38 -2.62
CA TRP A 35 5.29 7.14 -2.72
C TRP A 35 4.97 7.42 -4.18
N ALA A 36 3.70 7.21 -4.52
CA ALA A 36 3.16 7.57 -5.80
C ALA A 36 1.93 8.44 -5.55
N SER A 37 1.77 9.51 -6.33
CA SER A 37 0.64 10.42 -6.14
C SER A 37 -0.52 10.12 -7.08
N SER A 38 -0.41 9.06 -7.87
CA SER A 38 -1.42 8.72 -8.88
C SER A 38 -1.34 7.24 -9.23
N VAL A 39 -2.35 6.74 -9.92
CA VAL A 39 -2.33 5.37 -10.41
C VAL A 39 -1.19 5.18 -11.40
N ALA A 40 -1.02 6.14 -12.31
CA ALA A 40 0.06 6.05 -13.30
C ALA A 40 1.43 6.01 -12.61
N GLY A 41 1.61 6.82 -11.57
CA GLY A 41 2.86 6.83 -10.82
C GLY A 41 3.13 5.50 -10.15
N LEU A 42 2.09 4.89 -9.60
CA LEU A 42 2.23 3.57 -9.00
C LEU A 42 2.70 2.54 -10.03
N LEU A 43 2.06 2.52 -11.20
CA LEU A 43 2.42 1.54 -12.22
C LEU A 43 3.87 1.69 -12.66
N ALA A 44 4.36 2.92 -12.71
CA ALA A 44 5.77 3.15 -13.04
C ALA A 44 6.70 2.56 -11.98
N LEU A 45 6.31 2.63 -10.71
CA LEU A 45 7.13 2.07 -9.65
C LEU A 45 7.13 0.55 -9.64
N LEU A 46 6.10 -0.07 -10.19
CA LEU A 46 6.00 -1.52 -10.22
C LEU A 46 6.85 -2.17 -11.31
N ASN A 47 7.53 -1.37 -12.11
CA ASN A 47 8.39 -1.92 -13.15
C ASN A 47 9.70 -2.51 -12.63
N SER A 48 9.92 -2.48 -11.31
CA SER A 48 11.10 -3.08 -10.72
C SER A 48 10.69 -4.14 -9.72
N PRO A 49 10.34 -5.32 -10.17
CA PRO A 49 9.60 -6.26 -9.33
C PRO A 49 10.43 -7.20 -8.49
N ARG A 50 11.61 -6.85 -8.13
CA ARG A 50 12.47 -7.80 -7.46
C ARG A 50 12.21 -7.99 -5.98
N GLN A 51 11.44 -7.14 -5.36
CA GLN A 51 11.16 -7.24 -3.94
C GLN A 51 9.69 -7.46 -3.71
N ARG A 52 9.38 -8.08 -2.59
CA ARG A 52 8.00 -8.19 -2.18
C ARG A 52 7.46 -6.79 -1.96
N THR A 53 6.26 -6.54 -2.40
CA THR A 53 5.67 -5.21 -2.40
C THR A 53 4.27 -5.26 -1.83
N VAL A 54 3.93 -4.28 -1.01
CA VAL A 54 2.57 -4.07 -0.52
C VAL A 54 2.18 -2.65 -0.89
N ILE A 55 0.97 -2.49 -1.41
CA ILE A 55 0.44 -1.19 -1.80
C ILE A 55 -0.53 -0.71 -0.73
N VAL A 56 -0.37 0.54 -0.29
CA VAL A 56 -1.29 1.18 0.65
C VAL A 56 -1.89 2.38 -0.07
N THR A 57 -3.19 2.36 -0.33
CA THR A 57 -3.81 3.38 -1.18
C THR A 57 -5.00 4.06 -0.52
N GLU A 58 -5.19 5.33 -0.86
CA GLU A 58 -6.39 6.08 -0.52
C GLU A 58 -7.55 5.72 -1.45
N LEU A 59 -8.75 6.21 -1.12
CA LEU A 59 -9.93 5.95 -1.94
C LEU A 59 -9.91 6.68 -3.27
N ALA A 60 -9.50 7.94 -3.27
CA ALA A 60 -9.55 8.77 -4.46
C ALA A 60 -8.17 9.29 -4.79
N LEU A 61 -7.83 9.25 -6.07
CA LEU A 61 -6.55 9.71 -6.58
C LEU A 61 -6.83 10.66 -7.74
N PRO A 62 -5.86 11.49 -8.14
CA PRO A 62 -6.10 12.47 -9.20
C PRO A 62 -6.55 11.87 -10.53
N ASP A 63 -6.08 10.65 -10.84
CA ASP A 63 -6.35 10.02 -12.13
C ASP A 63 -7.21 8.77 -12.01
N GLY A 64 -7.93 8.62 -10.91
CA GLY A 64 -8.81 7.49 -10.73
C GLY A 64 -9.08 7.22 -9.28
N ASN A 65 -9.76 6.13 -8.99
CA ASN A 65 -10.05 5.77 -7.61
C ASN A 65 -9.41 4.41 -7.31
N TRP A 66 -9.62 3.92 -6.09
CA TRP A 66 -9.02 2.67 -5.66
C TRP A 66 -9.44 1.47 -6.52
N ARG A 67 -10.67 1.51 -7.08
CA ARG A 67 -11.11 0.42 -7.95
C ARG A 67 -10.33 0.40 -9.25
N ASP A 68 -10.07 1.58 -9.80
CA ASP A 68 -9.25 1.70 -11.01
C ASP A 68 -7.85 1.18 -10.75
N LEU A 69 -7.31 1.49 -9.58
CA LEU A 69 -5.99 1.02 -9.19
C LEU A 69 -5.97 -0.51 -9.13
N VAL A 70 -6.94 -1.11 -8.45
CA VAL A 70 -7.00 -2.57 -8.33
C VAL A 70 -7.10 -3.22 -9.71
N GLU A 71 -7.94 -2.67 -10.58
CA GLU A 71 -8.10 -3.21 -11.91
C GLU A 71 -6.82 -3.16 -12.70
N ARG A 72 -6.11 -2.04 -12.61
CA ARG A 72 -4.83 -1.91 -13.33
C ARG A 72 -3.78 -2.87 -12.77
N ILE A 73 -3.75 -3.06 -11.46
CA ILE A 73 -2.83 -4.02 -10.85
C ILE A 73 -3.13 -5.43 -11.31
N ARG A 74 -4.40 -5.77 -11.42
CA ARG A 74 -4.80 -7.11 -11.85
C ARG A 74 -4.42 -7.41 -13.29
N CYS A 75 -4.24 -6.36 -14.09
CA CYS A 75 -3.79 -6.54 -15.46
C CYS A 75 -2.29 -6.78 -15.54
N THR A 76 -1.57 -6.63 -14.44
CA THR A 76 -0.14 -6.94 -14.43
C THR A 76 0.02 -8.42 -14.08
N GLU A 77 1.19 -8.96 -14.37
CA GLU A 77 1.44 -10.36 -14.08
C GLU A 77 1.92 -10.58 -12.65
N CYS A 78 2.02 -9.53 -11.87
CA CYS A 78 2.52 -9.62 -10.51
C CYS A 78 1.44 -9.24 -9.52
N PRO A 79 0.76 -10.20 -8.92
CA PRO A 79 -0.22 -9.88 -7.89
C PRO A 79 0.49 -9.31 -6.67
N VAL A 80 -0.01 -8.18 -6.17
CA VAL A 80 0.54 -7.52 -5.00
C VAL A 80 -0.57 -7.28 -4.01
N PRO A 81 -0.33 -7.49 -2.72
CA PRO A 81 -1.33 -7.16 -1.71
C PRO A 81 -1.66 -5.66 -1.72
N ILE A 82 -2.92 -5.34 -1.55
CA ILE A 82 -3.39 -3.97 -1.54
C ILE A 82 -4.14 -3.71 -0.25
N VAL A 83 -3.73 -2.68 0.47
CA VAL A 83 -4.36 -2.23 1.69
C VAL A 83 -5.03 -0.89 1.40
N LEU A 84 -6.29 -0.78 1.74
CA LEU A 84 -7.06 0.43 1.49
C LEU A 84 -7.14 1.25 2.77
N VAL A 85 -6.86 2.55 2.67
CA VAL A 85 -6.96 3.47 3.81
C VAL A 85 -8.11 4.42 3.53
N THR A 86 -9.02 4.54 4.48
CA THR A 86 -10.24 5.32 4.31
C THR A 86 -10.54 6.14 5.55
N PRO A 87 -11.11 7.34 5.41
CA PRO A 87 -11.53 8.12 6.59
C PRO A 87 -12.59 7.41 7.41
N ALA A 88 -13.43 6.61 6.77
CA ALA A 88 -14.47 5.89 7.48
C ALA A 88 -14.71 4.53 6.82
N ILE A 89 -14.75 3.49 7.63
CA ILE A 89 -15.05 2.15 7.13
C ILE A 89 -16.55 1.94 7.25
N THR A 90 -17.22 1.80 6.11
CA THR A 90 -18.66 1.51 6.06
C THR A 90 -18.85 0.06 5.63
N ALA A 91 -20.02 -0.50 5.94
CA ALA A 91 -20.31 -1.86 5.52
C ALA A 91 -20.29 -1.97 3.99
N GLU A 92 -20.78 -0.95 3.30
CA GLU A 92 -20.82 -0.95 1.85
C GLU A 92 -19.40 -0.97 1.28
N LEU A 93 -18.51 -0.14 1.79
CA LEU A 93 -17.13 -0.12 1.34
C LEU A 93 -16.44 -1.45 1.65
N TRP A 94 -16.72 -2.00 2.82
CA TRP A 94 -16.12 -3.27 3.24
C TRP A 94 -16.45 -4.37 2.23
N TRP A 95 -17.73 -4.49 1.86
CA TRP A 95 -18.14 -5.51 0.90
C TRP A 95 -17.55 -5.28 -0.48
N ASP A 96 -17.55 -4.02 -0.94
CA ASP A 96 -16.97 -3.69 -2.24
C ASP A 96 -15.49 -4.04 -2.28
N ALA A 97 -14.77 -3.72 -1.22
CA ALA A 97 -13.34 -3.97 -1.16
C ALA A 97 -13.05 -5.47 -1.20
N LEU A 98 -13.81 -6.24 -0.43
CA LEU A 98 -13.63 -7.69 -0.43
C LEU A 98 -13.89 -8.28 -1.82
N GLU A 99 -14.94 -7.83 -2.49
CA GLU A 99 -15.27 -8.32 -3.81
C GLU A 99 -14.20 -7.97 -4.83
N CYS A 100 -13.54 -6.83 -4.66
CA CYS A 100 -12.48 -6.41 -5.57
C CYS A 100 -11.13 -7.05 -5.25
N GLY A 101 -11.04 -7.78 -4.14
CA GLY A 101 -9.79 -8.45 -3.80
C GLY A 101 -8.81 -7.62 -2.99
N ILE A 102 -9.32 -6.63 -2.26
CA ILE A 102 -8.49 -5.86 -1.34
C ILE A 102 -8.12 -6.76 -0.16
N ASP A 103 -6.88 -6.69 0.27
CA ASP A 103 -6.38 -7.57 1.32
C ASP A 103 -6.72 -7.08 2.71
N ASP A 104 -6.81 -5.79 2.92
CA ASP A 104 -7.22 -5.24 4.21
C ASP A 104 -7.64 -3.79 4.07
N ILE A 105 -8.37 -3.29 5.07
CA ILE A 105 -8.84 -1.91 5.10
C ILE A 105 -8.48 -1.32 6.46
N LEU A 106 -7.89 -0.13 6.45
CA LEU A 106 -7.53 0.58 7.67
C LEU A 106 -8.16 1.97 7.69
N PRO A 107 -8.61 2.44 8.87
CA PRO A 107 -9.07 3.81 8.96
C PRO A 107 -7.88 4.77 8.85
N ALA A 108 -8.11 5.93 8.26
CA ALA A 108 -7.06 6.92 8.07
C ALA A 108 -6.48 7.41 9.39
N SER A 109 -7.24 7.30 10.47
CA SER A 109 -6.79 7.73 11.79
C SER A 109 -5.96 6.66 12.51
N VAL A 110 -5.70 5.53 11.86
CA VAL A 110 -4.94 4.46 12.49
C VAL A 110 -3.52 4.95 12.77
N ASN A 111 -2.96 4.52 13.89
CA ASN A 111 -1.59 4.90 14.20
C ASN A 111 -0.61 3.96 13.48
N ALA A 112 0.65 4.36 13.49
CA ALA A 112 1.68 3.62 12.79
C ALA A 112 1.79 2.18 13.30
N SER A 113 1.54 1.97 14.57
CA SER A 113 1.64 0.66 15.18
C SER A 113 0.70 -0.37 14.53
N ARG A 114 -0.55 0.03 14.27
CA ARG A 114 -1.50 -0.86 13.62
C ARG A 114 -1.11 -1.15 12.18
N LEU A 115 -0.62 -0.13 11.49
CA LEU A 115 -0.16 -0.30 10.13
C LEU A 115 0.98 -1.30 10.11
N PHE A 116 1.92 -1.21 11.05
CA PHE A 116 3.03 -2.13 11.09
C PHE A 116 2.64 -3.56 11.35
N LYS A 117 1.67 -3.77 12.24
CA LYS A 117 1.20 -5.12 12.48
C LYS A 117 0.64 -5.74 11.22
N LEU A 118 -0.08 -4.96 10.45
CA LEU A 118 -0.62 -5.44 9.20
C LEU A 118 0.50 -5.73 8.20
N LEU A 119 1.47 -4.83 8.10
CA LEU A 119 2.58 -5.02 7.18
C LEU A 119 3.41 -6.23 7.54
N GLU A 120 3.62 -6.48 8.83
CA GLU A 120 4.34 -7.66 9.25
C GLU A 120 3.68 -8.93 8.76
N ARG A 121 2.35 -8.97 8.78
CA ARG A 121 1.64 -10.13 8.29
C ARG A 121 1.79 -10.30 6.78
N GLN A 122 1.79 -9.19 6.05
CA GLN A 122 1.92 -9.24 4.60
C GLN A 122 3.33 -9.63 4.16
N PHE A 123 4.33 -9.30 4.95
CA PHE A 123 5.70 -9.63 4.63
C PHE A 123 6.21 -10.87 5.33
N ALA A 124 5.36 -11.55 6.07
CA ALA A 124 5.77 -12.79 6.75
C ALA A 124 6.12 -13.87 5.72
N PRO A 125 7.09 -14.72 6.04
CA PRO A 125 7.47 -15.80 5.13
C PRO A 125 6.36 -16.82 4.93
#